data_fc015b581b196d4aeb0d7d134d38bcb6
#
_entry.id   fc015b581b196d4aeb0d7d134d38bcb6
#
_cell.length_a   1.000
_cell.length_b   1.000
_cell.length_c   1.000
_cell.angle_alpha   90.00
_cell.angle_beta   90.00
_cell.angle_gamma   90.00
#
_symmetry.space_group_name_H-M   'P 1'
#
loop_
_entity.id
_entity.type
_entity.pdbx_description
1 polymer ?
#
loop_
_entity_poly.entity_id
_entity_poly.type
_entity_poly.pdbx_seq_one_letter_code
_entity_poly.pdbx_strand_id
1 'polypeptide(L)'
;MVGGKNPRQKSLGSLEIAMQVARSVSAPIGLAEIFPPEAIVIGLAQRTKRGVVEELVQRLVELGHLAEEDKKAVVESVLAREKMGSTALGNGIAFPHCRSSLTEKFTGVLGLDPRGVPFDAVDGEPVHSIFLLLAPLDGREKHYEVLGRITAIGKDKGRRVQLQGCRTAEAVHDFLQELDRS
;
A
#
# COMPACT_ATOMS: atom_id res chain seq x y z
N MET A 1 32.78 19.25 51.50
CA MET A 1 32.78 18.03 50.68
C MET A 1 31.89 18.27 49.46
N VAL A 2 32.49 18.49 48.29
CA VAL A 2 31.76 18.80 47.07
C VAL A 2 31.82 17.53 46.21
N GLY A 3 30.68 16.85 46.09
CA GLY A 3 30.54 15.60 45.28
C GLY A 3 30.52 15.96 43.79
N GLY A 4 31.65 15.67 43.12
CA GLY A 4 31.75 15.82 41.67
C GLY A 4 30.90 14.79 40.95
N LYS A 5 29.93 15.22 40.16
CA LYS A 5 29.17 14.38 39.26
C LYS A 5 30.06 13.94 38.09
N ASN A 6 30.22 12.64 37.92
CA ASN A 6 31.04 11.95 36.92
C ASN A 6 30.56 12.32 35.49
N PRO A 7 31.38 12.91 34.61
CA PRO A 7 30.99 13.33 33.27
C PRO A 7 30.64 12.14 32.32
N ARG A 8 31.00 10.90 32.69
CA ARG A 8 30.72 9.70 31.88
C ARG A 8 29.23 9.26 31.92
N GLN A 9 28.42 9.72 32.89
CA GLN A 9 26.99 9.39 32.94
C GLN A 9 26.11 10.24 32.00
N LYS A 10 26.59 11.42 31.56
CA LYS A 10 25.85 12.27 30.62
C LYS A 10 25.98 11.82 29.15
N SER A 11 27.03 11.08 28.81
CA SER A 11 27.25 10.65 27.42
C SER A 11 26.46 9.37 27.03
N LEU A 12 26.18 8.50 28.02
CA LEU A 12 25.41 7.28 27.80
C LEU A 12 23.92 7.59 27.46
N GLY A 13 23.30 8.54 28.18
CA GLY A 13 21.92 8.94 27.91
C GLY A 13 21.73 9.59 26.52
N SER A 14 22.71 10.36 26.04
CA SER A 14 22.66 10.96 24.71
C SER A 14 22.84 9.92 23.59
N LEU A 15 23.65 8.88 23.82
CA LEU A 15 23.82 7.78 22.88
C LEU A 15 22.58 6.87 22.83
N GLU A 16 21.99 6.61 24.00
CA GLU A 16 20.73 5.84 24.07
C GLU A 16 19.55 6.61 23.41
N ILE A 17 19.45 7.91 23.62
CA ILE A 17 18.46 8.77 22.95
C ILE A 17 18.73 8.79 21.45
N ALA A 18 19.99 8.93 21.00
CA ALA A 18 20.34 8.90 19.59
C ALA A 18 20.06 7.53 18.96
N MET A 19 20.31 6.43 19.68
CA MET A 19 19.96 5.07 19.22
C MET A 19 18.46 4.82 19.25
N GLN A 20 17.72 5.42 20.18
CA GLN A 20 16.27 5.36 20.25
C GLN A 20 15.62 6.19 19.13
N VAL A 21 16.15 7.36 18.83
CA VAL A 21 15.75 8.20 17.69
C VAL A 21 16.13 7.51 16.36
N ALA A 22 17.31 6.89 16.28
CA ALA A 22 17.69 6.08 15.10
C ALA A 22 16.84 4.82 14.92
N ARG A 23 16.33 4.23 16.00
CA ARG A 23 15.33 3.14 15.98
C ARG A 23 13.92 3.62 15.66
N SER A 24 13.60 4.90 15.88
CA SER A 24 12.32 5.51 15.53
C SER A 24 12.28 6.07 14.08
N VAL A 25 13.40 6.03 13.34
CA VAL A 25 13.35 5.99 11.88
C VAL A 25 12.78 4.61 11.53
N SER A 26 11.44 4.54 11.50
CA SER A 26 10.76 3.27 11.32
C SER A 26 11.24 2.65 10.02
N ALA A 27 11.58 1.36 10.08
CA ALA A 27 11.89 0.56 8.91
C ALA A 27 10.86 0.83 7.80
N PRO A 28 11.26 0.82 6.52
CA PRO A 28 10.32 0.98 5.41
C PRO A 28 9.21 -0.06 5.55
N ILE A 29 7.96 0.37 5.41
CA ILE A 29 6.82 -0.54 5.46
C ILE A 29 6.91 -1.46 4.25
N GLY A 30 6.92 -2.77 4.48
CA GLY A 30 6.94 -3.77 3.41
C GLY A 30 5.65 -3.78 2.62
N LEU A 31 5.72 -3.94 1.29
CA LEU A 31 4.53 -4.14 0.46
C LEU A 31 3.84 -5.47 0.83
N ALA A 32 4.61 -6.50 1.16
CA ALA A 32 4.08 -7.78 1.62
C ALA A 32 3.31 -7.69 2.95
N GLU A 33 3.68 -6.73 3.82
CA GLU A 33 2.93 -6.46 5.06
C GLU A 33 1.59 -5.78 4.77
N ILE A 34 1.55 -4.85 3.80
CA ILE A 34 0.33 -4.13 3.41
C ILE A 34 -0.64 -5.04 2.65
N PHE A 35 -0.10 -5.96 1.84
CA PHE A 35 -0.84 -6.87 0.96
C PHE A 35 -0.52 -8.33 1.29
N PRO A 36 -0.96 -8.84 2.47
CA PRO A 36 -0.78 -10.25 2.83
C PRO A 36 -1.60 -11.17 1.90
N PRO A 37 -1.35 -12.48 1.86
CA PRO A 37 -2.02 -13.39 0.93
C PRO A 37 -3.54 -13.31 0.96
N GLU A 38 -4.14 -13.18 2.13
CA GLU A 38 -5.58 -13.02 2.30
C GLU A 38 -6.15 -11.71 1.73
N ALA A 39 -5.31 -10.70 1.52
CA ALA A 39 -5.66 -9.42 0.90
C ALA A 39 -5.35 -9.39 -0.61
N ILE A 40 -5.07 -10.54 -1.23
CA ILE A 40 -4.80 -10.64 -2.65
C ILE A 40 -5.98 -11.36 -3.33
N VAL A 41 -6.56 -10.71 -4.34
CA VAL A 41 -7.72 -11.22 -5.10
C VAL A 41 -7.26 -11.51 -6.54
N ILE A 42 -7.36 -12.77 -6.96
CA ILE A 42 -7.05 -13.19 -8.33
C ILE A 42 -8.36 -13.38 -9.10
N GLY A 43 -8.53 -12.65 -10.20
CA GLY A 43 -9.76 -12.69 -11.00
C GLY A 43 -10.87 -11.85 -10.38
N LEU A 44 -10.97 -10.58 -10.78
CA LEU A 44 -11.98 -9.66 -10.29
C LEU A 44 -13.36 -9.96 -10.89
N ALA A 45 -14.41 -9.91 -10.07
CA ALA A 45 -15.79 -10.10 -10.51
C ALA A 45 -16.30 -8.84 -11.24
N GLN A 46 -15.94 -7.67 -10.76
CA GLN A 46 -16.38 -6.38 -11.29
C GLN A 46 -15.56 -5.94 -12.51
N ARG A 47 -16.22 -5.22 -13.42
CA ARG A 47 -15.63 -4.81 -14.72
C ARG A 47 -15.60 -3.29 -14.92
N THR A 48 -16.00 -2.51 -13.93
CA THR A 48 -15.95 -1.05 -13.96
C THR A 48 -15.05 -0.54 -12.84
N LYS A 49 -14.44 0.63 -13.02
CA LYS A 49 -13.61 1.28 -12.00
C LYS A 49 -14.31 1.32 -10.64
N ARG A 50 -15.56 1.80 -10.59
CA ARG A 50 -16.36 1.86 -9.35
C ARG A 50 -16.57 0.48 -8.76
N GLY A 51 -17.04 -0.48 -9.55
CA GLY A 51 -17.33 -1.82 -9.07
C GLY A 51 -16.08 -2.51 -8.52
N VAL A 52 -14.91 -2.36 -9.18
CA VAL A 52 -13.64 -2.91 -8.68
C VAL A 52 -13.22 -2.25 -7.38
N VAL A 53 -13.35 -0.93 -7.25
CA VAL A 53 -13.06 -0.25 -5.96
C VAL A 53 -13.99 -0.76 -4.86
N GLU A 54 -15.28 -0.93 -5.15
CA GLU A 54 -16.26 -1.49 -4.19
C GLU A 54 -15.92 -2.93 -3.79
N GLU A 55 -15.50 -3.77 -4.75
CA GLU A 55 -15.08 -5.15 -4.51
C GLU A 55 -13.84 -5.23 -3.61
N LEU A 56 -12.81 -4.41 -3.89
CA LEU A 56 -11.59 -4.41 -3.10
C LEU A 56 -11.80 -3.79 -1.70
N VAL A 57 -12.65 -2.76 -1.57
CA VAL A 57 -13.03 -2.21 -0.25
C VAL A 57 -13.86 -3.22 0.54
N GLN A 58 -14.74 -3.99 -0.12
CA GLN A 58 -15.48 -5.08 0.52
C GLN A 58 -14.51 -6.12 1.11
N ARG A 59 -13.42 -6.42 0.42
CA ARG A 59 -12.40 -7.32 0.95
C ARG A 59 -11.73 -6.80 2.23
N LEU A 60 -11.51 -5.48 2.36
CA LEU A 60 -11.03 -4.88 3.62
C LEU A 60 -12.02 -5.10 4.78
N VAL A 61 -13.33 -5.02 4.50
CA VAL A 61 -14.37 -5.30 5.50
C VAL A 61 -14.35 -6.76 5.94
N GLU A 62 -14.28 -7.69 4.98
CA GLU A 62 -14.22 -9.14 5.24
C GLU A 62 -13.00 -9.53 6.07
N LEU A 63 -11.88 -8.83 5.90
CA LEU A 63 -10.65 -9.01 6.67
C LEU A 63 -10.67 -8.31 8.04
N GLY A 64 -11.74 -7.59 8.38
CA GLY A 64 -11.85 -6.85 9.63
C GLY A 64 -10.97 -5.59 9.71
N HIS A 65 -10.48 -5.09 8.56
CA HIS A 65 -9.68 -3.87 8.49
C HIS A 65 -10.52 -2.60 8.34
N LEU A 66 -11.82 -2.76 8.08
CA LEU A 66 -12.79 -1.68 7.92
C LEU A 66 -14.15 -2.15 8.44
N ALA A 67 -14.89 -1.29 9.13
CA ALA A 67 -16.25 -1.59 9.51
C ALA A 67 -17.20 -1.50 8.30
N GLU A 68 -18.28 -2.31 8.26
CA GLU A 68 -19.24 -2.33 7.15
C GLU A 68 -19.92 -0.95 6.94
N GLU A 69 -20.22 -0.25 8.03
CA GLU A 69 -20.81 1.09 8.00
C GLU A 69 -19.90 2.13 7.35
N ASP A 70 -18.57 1.95 7.37
CA ASP A 70 -17.58 2.88 6.82
C ASP A 70 -17.25 2.60 5.34
N LYS A 71 -17.63 1.43 4.82
CA LYS A 71 -17.38 1.00 3.44
C LYS A 71 -17.72 2.07 2.41
N LYS A 72 -18.94 2.60 2.49
CA LYS A 72 -19.41 3.62 1.54
C LYS A 72 -18.53 4.88 1.57
N ALA A 73 -18.18 5.35 2.75
CA ALA A 73 -17.34 6.54 2.91
C ALA A 73 -15.95 6.35 2.31
N VAL A 74 -15.34 5.17 2.51
CA VAL A 74 -14.03 4.82 1.94
C VAL A 74 -14.12 4.72 0.41
N VAL A 75 -15.12 4.04 -0.15
CA VAL A 75 -15.34 3.96 -1.60
C VAL A 75 -15.44 5.35 -2.23
N GLU A 76 -16.29 6.23 -1.67
CA GLU A 76 -16.44 7.59 -2.20
C GLU A 76 -15.16 8.42 -2.07
N SER A 77 -14.39 8.25 -0.99
CA SER A 77 -13.10 8.93 -0.80
C SER A 77 -12.06 8.49 -1.85
N VAL A 78 -11.97 7.19 -2.12
CA VAL A 78 -11.08 6.65 -3.16
C VAL A 78 -11.50 7.17 -4.54
N LEU A 79 -12.79 7.13 -4.86
CA LEU A 79 -13.29 7.62 -6.14
C LEU A 79 -13.16 9.14 -6.30
N ALA A 80 -13.30 9.91 -5.23
CA ALA A 80 -13.05 11.34 -5.23
C ALA A 80 -11.56 11.63 -5.54
N ARG A 81 -10.63 10.83 -4.97
CA ARG A 81 -9.20 10.92 -5.29
C ARG A 81 -8.93 10.60 -6.77
N GLU A 82 -9.56 9.56 -7.32
CA GLU A 82 -9.45 9.17 -8.73
C GLU A 82 -9.94 10.27 -9.69
N LYS A 83 -10.99 11.00 -9.33
CA LYS A 83 -11.52 12.13 -10.12
C LYS A 83 -10.53 13.31 -10.22
N MET A 84 -9.62 13.46 -9.28
CA MET A 84 -8.57 14.50 -9.33
C MET A 84 -7.46 14.18 -10.34
N GLY A 85 -7.42 12.95 -10.81
CA GLY A 85 -6.43 12.42 -11.75
C GLY A 85 -6.29 10.91 -11.53
N SER A 86 -6.38 10.14 -12.62
CA SER A 86 -6.28 8.68 -12.53
C SER A 86 -4.96 8.23 -11.91
N THR A 87 -5.04 7.27 -10.99
CA THR A 87 -3.86 6.59 -10.46
C THR A 87 -3.36 5.47 -11.37
N ALA A 88 -4.06 5.19 -12.47
CA ALA A 88 -3.61 4.30 -13.53
C ALA A 88 -2.68 5.06 -14.50
N LEU A 89 -1.40 5.15 -14.14
CA LEU A 89 -0.39 5.90 -14.88
C LEU A 89 0.11 5.18 -16.14
N GLY A 90 -0.54 4.09 -16.50
CA GLY A 90 -0.19 3.23 -17.63
C GLY A 90 0.50 1.94 -17.21
N ASN A 91 0.90 1.14 -18.22
CA ASN A 91 1.55 -0.14 -18.04
C ASN A 91 0.73 -1.19 -17.26
N GLY A 92 -0.60 -1.06 -17.25
CA GLY A 92 -1.51 -2.03 -16.64
C GLY A 92 -1.55 -2.03 -15.12
N ILE A 93 -1.06 -0.96 -14.45
CA ILE A 93 -1.09 -0.81 -12.99
C ILE A 93 -1.87 0.43 -12.58
N ALA A 94 -2.72 0.27 -11.55
CA ALA A 94 -3.39 1.36 -10.84
C ALA A 94 -3.17 1.22 -9.34
N PHE A 95 -3.19 2.37 -8.64
CA PHE A 95 -3.07 2.39 -7.18
C PHE A 95 -4.09 3.35 -6.56
N PRO A 96 -5.41 3.02 -6.67
CA PRO A 96 -6.44 3.80 -6.02
C PRO A 96 -6.20 3.81 -4.51
N HIS A 97 -6.28 5.01 -3.91
CA HIS A 97 -5.95 5.16 -2.50
C HIS A 97 -6.72 6.30 -1.86
N CYS A 98 -6.87 6.23 -0.55
CA CYS A 98 -7.27 7.38 0.25
C CYS A 98 -6.54 7.37 1.61
N ARG A 99 -6.54 8.54 2.25
CA ARG A 99 -6.12 8.70 3.64
C ARG A 99 -7.36 8.87 4.51
N SER A 100 -7.39 8.17 5.64
CA SER A 100 -8.57 8.16 6.50
C SER A 100 -8.19 8.04 7.97
N SER A 101 -9.02 8.61 8.85
CA SER A 101 -8.96 8.38 10.29
C SER A 101 -9.54 7.03 10.72
N LEU A 102 -10.09 6.26 9.76
CA LEU A 102 -10.69 4.95 10.00
C LEU A 102 -9.62 3.83 10.09
N THR A 103 -8.36 4.15 9.87
CA THR A 103 -7.26 3.21 10.03
C THR A 103 -6.08 3.86 10.74
N GLU A 104 -5.42 3.09 11.62
CA GLU A 104 -4.20 3.49 12.32
C GLU A 104 -2.92 3.01 11.60
N LYS A 105 -3.06 2.11 10.64
CA LYS A 105 -1.95 1.52 9.89
C LYS A 105 -2.26 1.48 8.40
N PHE A 106 -1.20 1.35 7.60
CA PHE A 106 -1.34 1.08 6.17
C PHE A 106 -1.96 -0.30 5.98
N THR A 107 -3.02 -0.36 5.22
CA THR A 107 -3.67 -1.61 4.84
C THR A 107 -4.17 -1.53 3.41
N GLY A 108 -4.21 -2.63 2.70
CA GLY A 108 -4.60 -2.63 1.31
C GLY A 108 -5.09 -3.97 0.81
N VAL A 109 -5.64 -3.96 -0.38
CA VAL A 109 -6.03 -5.15 -1.14
C VAL A 109 -5.47 -5.03 -2.54
N LEU A 110 -4.81 -6.08 -3.00
CA LEU A 110 -4.27 -6.16 -4.35
C LEU A 110 -5.17 -7.05 -5.22
N GLY A 111 -5.78 -6.45 -6.23
CA GLY A 111 -6.55 -7.17 -7.24
C GLY A 111 -5.73 -7.42 -8.50
N LEU A 112 -5.70 -8.66 -8.98
CA LEU A 112 -5.13 -9.03 -10.28
C LEU A 112 -6.21 -9.59 -11.20
N ASP A 113 -6.29 -9.09 -12.43
CA ASP A 113 -7.19 -9.62 -13.46
C ASP A 113 -6.46 -9.77 -14.80
N PRO A 114 -6.26 -11.01 -15.30
CA PRO A 114 -5.61 -11.25 -16.60
C PRO A 114 -6.37 -10.64 -17.79
N ARG A 115 -7.68 -10.43 -17.67
CA ARG A 115 -8.49 -9.81 -18.72
C ARG A 115 -8.32 -8.29 -18.79
N GLY A 116 -7.78 -7.68 -17.71
CA GLY A 116 -7.70 -6.23 -17.56
C GLY A 116 -9.05 -5.57 -17.25
N VAL A 117 -9.01 -4.42 -16.62
CA VAL A 117 -10.18 -3.61 -16.24
C VAL A 117 -10.03 -2.21 -16.84
N PRO A 118 -11.07 -1.64 -17.47
CA PRO A 118 -11.07 -0.22 -17.83
C PRO A 118 -10.96 0.65 -16.57
N PHE A 119 -9.87 1.45 -16.47
CA PHE A 119 -9.58 2.24 -15.28
C PHE A 119 -9.21 3.70 -15.59
N ASP A 120 -9.54 4.16 -16.80
CA ASP A 120 -9.15 5.48 -17.33
C ASP A 120 -7.64 5.71 -17.21
N ALA A 121 -6.85 4.69 -17.60
CA ALA A 121 -5.41 4.76 -17.59
C ALA A 121 -4.90 5.83 -18.59
N VAL A 122 -3.78 6.48 -18.22
CA VAL A 122 -3.19 7.57 -19.03
C VAL A 122 -2.79 7.09 -20.45
N ASP A 123 -2.40 5.82 -20.59
CA ASP A 123 -2.06 5.20 -21.88
C ASP A 123 -3.28 4.62 -22.62
N GLY A 124 -4.47 4.68 -22.04
CA GLY A 124 -5.70 4.12 -22.60
C GLY A 124 -5.81 2.60 -22.50
N GLU A 125 -4.81 1.92 -21.93
CA GLU A 125 -4.78 0.46 -21.85
C GLU A 125 -5.49 -0.07 -20.59
N PRO A 126 -6.01 -1.30 -20.63
CA PRO A 126 -6.60 -1.93 -19.45
C PRO A 126 -5.60 -2.10 -18.29
N VAL A 127 -6.09 -2.00 -17.06
CA VAL A 127 -5.32 -2.24 -15.84
C VAL A 127 -5.46 -3.71 -15.41
N HIS A 128 -4.34 -4.36 -15.15
CA HIS A 128 -4.27 -5.77 -14.74
C HIS A 128 -3.93 -5.97 -13.26
N SER A 129 -3.33 -4.96 -12.64
CA SER A 129 -2.92 -5.00 -11.22
C SER A 129 -3.37 -3.73 -10.52
N ILE A 130 -4.24 -3.86 -9.52
CA ILE A 130 -4.89 -2.73 -8.84
C ILE A 130 -4.54 -2.80 -7.36
N PHE A 131 -3.70 -1.90 -6.88
CA PHE A 131 -3.27 -1.76 -5.50
C PHE A 131 -4.19 -0.77 -4.77
N LEU A 132 -5.27 -1.23 -4.17
CA LEU A 132 -6.09 -0.38 -3.30
C LEU A 132 -5.37 -0.18 -1.98
N LEU A 133 -5.14 1.08 -1.58
CA LEU A 133 -4.44 1.45 -0.35
C LEU A 133 -5.29 2.36 0.53
N LEU A 134 -5.49 1.96 1.77
CA LEU A 134 -6.03 2.79 2.84
C LEU A 134 -4.89 3.16 3.79
N ALA A 135 -4.63 4.46 3.92
CA ALA A 135 -3.52 4.98 4.72
C ALA A 135 -4.03 5.84 5.89
N PRO A 136 -3.35 5.84 7.04
CA PRO A 136 -3.69 6.73 8.14
C PRO A 136 -3.48 8.20 7.76
N LEU A 137 -4.17 9.11 8.46
CA LEU A 137 -4.01 10.55 8.25
C LEU A 137 -2.58 11.02 8.56
N ASP A 138 -1.97 10.40 9.57
CA ASP A 138 -0.57 10.62 9.91
C ASP A 138 0.36 9.78 9.01
N GLY A 139 1.61 10.17 8.87
CA GLY A 139 2.58 9.41 8.08
C GLY A 139 2.56 9.70 6.56
N ARG A 140 2.43 10.98 6.20
CA ARG A 140 2.46 11.45 4.80
C ARG A 140 3.69 10.95 4.04
N GLU A 141 4.87 10.98 4.65
CA GLU A 141 6.13 10.54 4.01
C GLU A 141 6.09 9.07 3.64
N LYS A 142 5.65 8.23 4.58
CA LYS A 142 5.47 6.78 4.35
C LYS A 142 4.42 6.50 3.27
N HIS A 143 3.37 7.29 3.21
CA HIS A 143 2.37 7.17 2.15
C HIS A 143 3.00 7.36 0.76
N TYR A 144 3.81 8.42 0.57
CA TYR A 144 4.51 8.64 -0.69
C TYR A 144 5.56 7.55 -0.98
N GLU A 145 6.23 7.03 0.04
CA GLU A 145 7.17 5.90 -0.10
C GLU A 145 6.46 4.67 -0.66
N VAL A 146 5.32 4.26 -0.07
CA VAL A 146 4.52 3.12 -0.55
C VAL A 146 4.06 3.33 -1.99
N LEU A 147 3.51 4.51 -2.33
CA LEU A 147 3.09 4.82 -3.70
C LEU A 147 4.27 4.81 -4.68
N GLY A 148 5.44 5.30 -4.26
CA GLY A 148 6.67 5.28 -5.04
C GLY A 148 7.12 3.85 -5.37
N ARG A 149 7.06 2.94 -4.39
CA ARG A 149 7.39 1.53 -4.58
C ARG A 149 6.42 0.83 -5.55
N ILE A 150 5.11 1.07 -5.43
CA ILE A 150 4.12 0.54 -6.39
C ILE A 150 4.38 1.10 -7.80
N THR A 151 4.68 2.40 -7.90
CA THR A 151 5.03 3.04 -9.18
C THR A 151 6.29 2.42 -9.79
N ALA A 152 7.29 2.05 -8.98
CA ALA A 152 8.51 1.39 -9.45
C ALA A 152 8.22 0.01 -10.06
N ILE A 153 7.27 -0.76 -9.52
CA ILE A 153 6.79 -2.00 -10.15
C ILE A 153 6.24 -1.69 -11.55
N GLY A 154 5.42 -0.64 -11.67
CA GLY A 154 4.82 -0.23 -12.94
C GLY A 154 5.84 0.21 -13.99
N LYS A 155 6.95 0.81 -13.59
CA LYS A 155 8.00 1.27 -14.52
C LYS A 155 8.93 0.14 -15.00
N ASP A 156 9.12 -0.90 -14.21
CA ASP A 156 9.99 -2.02 -14.53
C ASP A 156 9.22 -3.11 -15.30
N LYS A 157 9.59 -3.35 -16.55
CA LYS A 157 8.95 -4.35 -17.41
C LYS A 157 9.06 -5.76 -16.83
N GLY A 158 10.20 -6.12 -16.26
CA GLY A 158 10.44 -7.45 -15.68
C GLY A 158 9.52 -7.68 -14.49
N ARG A 159 9.45 -6.72 -13.58
CA ARG A 159 8.57 -6.77 -12.39
C ARG A 159 7.09 -6.86 -12.78
N ARG A 160 6.66 -6.09 -13.78
CA ARG A 160 5.27 -6.17 -14.27
C ARG A 160 4.93 -7.55 -14.83
N VAL A 161 5.78 -8.08 -15.68
CA VAL A 161 5.57 -9.41 -16.28
C VAL A 161 5.53 -10.49 -15.20
N GLN A 162 6.42 -10.43 -14.22
CA GLN A 162 6.45 -11.35 -13.08
C GLN A 162 5.14 -11.27 -12.27
N LEU A 163 4.73 -10.07 -11.86
CA LEU A 163 3.50 -9.85 -11.10
C LEU A 163 2.26 -10.34 -11.87
N GLN A 164 2.11 -9.93 -13.12
CA GLN A 164 0.98 -10.33 -13.97
C GLN A 164 1.00 -11.83 -14.33
N GLY A 165 2.15 -12.46 -14.22
CA GLY A 165 2.33 -13.92 -14.40
C GLY A 165 1.88 -14.75 -13.20
N CYS A 166 1.74 -14.17 -12.01
CA CYS A 166 1.28 -14.86 -10.81
C CYS A 166 -0.16 -15.35 -10.98
N ARG A 167 -0.43 -16.57 -10.49
CA ARG A 167 -1.76 -17.22 -10.59
C ARG A 167 -2.37 -17.53 -9.22
N THR A 168 -1.63 -17.35 -8.14
CA THR A 168 -2.09 -17.57 -6.77
C THR A 168 -1.70 -16.37 -5.88
N ALA A 169 -2.43 -16.18 -4.78
CA ALA A 169 -2.15 -15.14 -3.81
C ALA A 169 -0.77 -15.30 -3.17
N GLU A 170 -0.35 -16.53 -2.92
CA GLU A 170 0.95 -16.86 -2.36
C GLU A 170 2.09 -16.43 -3.30
N ALA A 171 1.97 -16.73 -4.61
CA ALA A 171 2.98 -16.33 -5.60
C ALA A 171 3.10 -14.80 -5.72
N VAL A 172 1.99 -14.08 -5.61
CA VAL A 172 2.00 -12.61 -5.57
C VAL A 172 2.68 -12.11 -4.28
N HIS A 173 2.35 -12.70 -3.15
CA HIS A 173 2.94 -12.33 -1.87
C HIS A 173 4.45 -12.60 -1.83
N ASP A 174 4.91 -13.74 -2.35
CA ASP A 174 6.33 -14.07 -2.48
C ASP A 174 7.06 -13.02 -3.34
N PHE A 175 6.46 -12.63 -4.47
CA PHE A 175 6.99 -11.54 -5.31
C PHE A 175 7.12 -10.22 -4.53
N LEU A 176 6.12 -9.85 -3.71
CA LEU A 176 6.18 -8.63 -2.89
C LEU A 176 7.27 -8.75 -1.81
N GLN A 177 7.45 -9.92 -1.19
CA GLN A 177 8.53 -10.17 -0.24
C GLN A 177 9.92 -10.04 -0.86
N GLU A 178 10.10 -10.50 -2.10
CA GLU A 178 11.37 -10.32 -2.83
C GLU A 178 11.67 -8.84 -3.06
N LEU A 179 10.65 -8.04 -3.41
CA LEU A 179 10.78 -6.59 -3.56
C LEU A 179 11.10 -5.88 -2.24
N ASP A 180 10.60 -6.39 -1.13
CA ASP A 180 10.86 -5.81 0.20
C ASP A 180 12.29 -6.06 0.68
N ARG A 181 12.97 -7.08 0.12
CA ARG A 181 14.37 -7.42 0.45
C ARG A 181 15.37 -6.74 -0.49
N SER A 182 14.93 -6.18 -1.62
CA SER A 182 15.79 -5.57 -2.66
C SER A 182 16.00 -4.07 -2.44
#